data_26d3aab5b6662749d782d6022e778c96
#
_entry.id   26d3aab5b6662749d782d6022e778c96
#
_cell.length_a   1.000
_cell.length_b   1.000
_cell.length_c   1.000
_cell.angle_alpha   90.00
_cell.angle_beta   90.00
_cell.angle_gamma   90.00
#
_symmetry.space_group_name_H-M   'P 1'
#
loop_
_entity.id
_entity.type
_entity.pdbx_description
1 polymer ?
#
loop_
_entity_poly.entity_id
_entity_poly.type
_entity_poly.pdbx_seq_one_letter_code
_entity_poly.pdbx_strand_id
1 'polypeptide(L)'
;MPIELWQGLLIPFAGSTLGAACVFFMRNNLSELVQRALTGFAAGVMVAASIWSLLLPAMEQAADMGRWSFVPAVVGFWLGIFFLLGLDRLIPHLHRGSAEAEGIKSSLGKTTMLTLAVALHNIPEGMAVGAVYAGWLYGDSGITLAGALALSLGIAIQNFPEGAIISMPLKAEGVSKSRSFLYGTLSGAVEPIGAILTILLAGILVPVLPYALSFAAGAMVYVVVEELIPEMSVGKHSNIGTILFAVGFTLMMTLDVALGA
;
A
#
# COMPACT_ATOMS: atom_id res chain seq x y z
N MET A 1 -23.16 9.10 4.78
CA MET A 1 -22.02 8.76 3.89
C MET A 1 -22.54 7.89 2.76
N PRO A 2 -22.20 8.15 1.50
CA PRO A 2 -22.65 7.36 0.36
C PRO A 2 -22.11 5.93 0.42
N ILE A 3 -22.82 4.97 -0.22
CA ILE A 3 -22.44 3.54 -0.21
C ILE A 3 -21.11 3.31 -0.93
N GLU A 4 -20.84 4.11 -1.96
CA GLU A 4 -19.61 4.09 -2.76
C GLU A 4 -18.36 4.34 -1.92
N LEU A 5 -18.48 5.17 -0.89
CA LEU A 5 -17.39 5.39 0.05
C LEU A 5 -17.02 4.09 0.78
N TRP A 6 -18.01 3.41 1.36
CA TRP A 6 -17.77 2.16 2.07
C TRP A 6 -17.22 1.07 1.17
N GLN A 7 -17.71 1.01 -0.07
CA GLN A 7 -17.16 0.10 -1.07
C GLN A 7 -15.67 0.41 -1.31
N GLY A 8 -15.34 1.67 -1.57
CA GLY A 8 -13.97 2.08 -1.80
C GLY A 8 -13.01 1.78 -0.64
N LEU A 9 -13.46 1.99 0.59
CA LEU A 9 -12.65 1.74 1.79
C LEU A 9 -12.45 0.24 2.08
N LEU A 10 -13.44 -0.60 1.73
CA LEU A 10 -13.41 -2.03 2.03
C LEU A 10 -12.79 -2.88 0.90
N ILE A 11 -12.76 -2.37 -0.34
CA ILE A 11 -12.16 -3.07 -1.48
C ILE A 11 -10.68 -3.42 -1.24
N PRO A 12 -9.79 -2.51 -0.80
CA PRO A 12 -8.42 -2.84 -0.48
C PRO A 12 -8.29 -3.95 0.58
N PHE A 13 -8.99 -3.80 1.69
CA PHE A 13 -9.04 -4.81 2.76
C PHE A 13 -9.55 -6.19 2.29
N ALA A 14 -10.50 -6.21 1.35
CA ALA A 14 -10.96 -7.45 0.75
C ALA A 14 -9.84 -8.13 -0.06
N GLY A 15 -8.96 -7.36 -0.72
CA GLY A 15 -7.76 -7.85 -1.40
C GLY A 15 -6.84 -8.61 -0.44
N SER A 16 -6.42 -7.98 0.67
CA SER A 16 -5.59 -8.58 1.71
C SER A 16 -6.24 -9.84 2.30
N THR A 17 -7.55 -9.79 2.57
CA THR A 17 -8.30 -10.92 3.12
C THR A 17 -8.36 -12.10 2.16
N LEU A 18 -8.63 -11.85 0.86
CA LEU A 18 -8.65 -12.88 -0.17
C LEU A 18 -7.27 -13.51 -0.38
N GLY A 19 -6.23 -12.67 -0.39
CA GLY A 19 -4.84 -13.14 -0.42
C GLY A 19 -4.50 -14.03 0.77
N ALA A 20 -4.84 -13.59 1.98
CA ALA A 20 -4.65 -14.38 3.19
C ALA A 20 -5.40 -15.71 3.15
N ALA A 21 -6.58 -15.77 2.52
CA ALA A 21 -7.37 -16.99 2.38
C ALA A 21 -6.71 -18.06 1.50
N CYS A 22 -5.71 -17.71 0.68
CA CYS A 22 -4.92 -18.67 -0.09
C CYS A 22 -4.29 -19.75 0.79
N VAL A 23 -4.02 -19.47 2.08
CA VAL A 23 -3.49 -20.44 3.06
C VAL A 23 -4.37 -21.68 3.23
N PHE A 24 -5.68 -21.58 3.03
CA PHE A 24 -6.59 -22.72 3.16
C PHE A 24 -6.40 -23.73 2.03
N PHE A 25 -6.01 -23.28 0.84
CA PHE A 25 -5.75 -24.09 -0.34
C PHE A 25 -4.28 -24.55 -0.43
N MET A 26 -3.42 -24.03 0.44
CA MET A 26 -2.00 -24.34 0.44
C MET A 26 -1.74 -25.80 0.78
N ARG A 27 -1.01 -26.51 -0.08
CA ARG A 27 -0.48 -27.87 0.14
C ARG A 27 1.01 -27.87 0.45
N ASN A 28 1.77 -27.02 -0.25
CA ASN A 28 3.23 -26.89 -0.13
C ASN A 28 3.61 -25.43 0.17
N ASN A 29 4.85 -25.20 0.58
CA ASN A 29 5.38 -23.86 0.78
C ASN A 29 5.42 -23.07 -0.56
N LEU A 30 5.25 -21.77 -0.48
CA LEU A 30 5.49 -20.87 -1.62
C LEU A 30 6.94 -21.02 -2.08
N SER A 31 7.13 -21.19 -3.39
CA SER A 31 8.47 -21.14 -3.95
C SER A 31 9.01 -19.70 -3.95
N GLU A 32 10.33 -19.54 -3.83
CA GLU A 32 10.97 -18.22 -3.91
C GLU A 32 10.63 -17.46 -5.19
N LEU A 33 10.49 -18.18 -6.32
CA LEU A 33 10.11 -17.57 -7.60
C LEU A 33 8.71 -16.97 -7.55
N VAL A 34 7.73 -17.67 -6.97
CA VAL A 34 6.37 -17.16 -6.82
C VAL A 34 6.34 -15.96 -5.89
N GLN A 35 7.09 -15.99 -4.79
CA GLN A 35 7.19 -14.85 -3.90
C GLN A 35 7.71 -13.61 -4.61
N ARG A 36 8.87 -13.72 -5.29
CA ARG A 36 9.45 -12.61 -6.06
C ARG A 36 8.50 -12.08 -7.13
N ALA A 37 7.76 -12.99 -7.79
CA ALA A 37 6.75 -12.59 -8.76
C ALA A 37 5.65 -11.76 -8.13
N LEU A 38 5.11 -12.21 -6.99
CA LEU A 38 4.05 -11.51 -6.26
C LEU A 38 4.53 -10.16 -5.70
N THR A 39 5.72 -10.14 -5.07
CA THR A 39 6.31 -8.90 -4.53
C THR A 39 6.62 -7.91 -5.65
N GLY A 40 7.20 -8.37 -6.77
CA GLY A 40 7.47 -7.51 -7.92
C GLY A 40 6.18 -6.93 -8.52
N PHE A 41 5.14 -7.75 -8.65
CA PHE A 41 3.84 -7.30 -9.14
C PHE A 41 3.24 -6.22 -8.23
N ALA A 42 3.20 -6.44 -6.91
CA ALA A 42 2.71 -5.46 -5.94
C ALA A 42 3.50 -4.14 -6.02
N ALA A 43 4.84 -4.22 -6.03
CA ALA A 43 5.72 -3.05 -6.18
C ALA A 43 5.41 -2.23 -7.44
N GLY A 44 5.17 -2.91 -8.56
CA GLY A 44 4.81 -2.25 -9.83
C GLY A 44 3.47 -1.51 -9.74
N VAL A 45 2.44 -2.12 -9.16
CA VAL A 45 1.12 -1.50 -8.93
C VAL A 45 1.27 -0.27 -8.03
N MET A 46 2.00 -0.39 -6.90
CA MET A 46 2.21 0.72 -5.96
C MET A 46 2.92 1.91 -6.60
N VAL A 47 3.97 1.69 -7.40
CA VAL A 47 4.68 2.79 -8.09
C VAL A 47 3.74 3.49 -9.07
N ALA A 48 2.96 2.75 -9.86
CA ALA A 48 2.01 3.34 -10.79
C ALA A 48 0.93 4.14 -10.06
N ALA A 49 0.32 3.59 -9.00
CA ALA A 49 -0.66 4.29 -8.17
C ALA A 49 -0.08 5.59 -7.57
N SER A 50 1.16 5.54 -7.07
CA SER A 50 1.84 6.72 -6.52
C SER A 50 1.97 7.85 -7.55
N ILE A 51 2.16 7.51 -8.83
CA ILE A 51 2.32 8.49 -9.90
C ILE A 51 0.94 8.98 -10.39
N TRP A 52 0.10 8.06 -10.89
CA TRP A 52 -1.14 8.42 -11.59
C TRP A 52 -2.27 8.81 -10.65
N SER A 53 -2.48 8.07 -9.56
CA SER A 53 -3.59 8.36 -8.63
C SER A 53 -3.26 9.44 -7.60
N LEU A 54 -1.99 9.74 -7.35
CA LEU A 54 -1.60 10.65 -6.26
C LEU A 54 -0.77 11.84 -6.72
N LEU A 55 0.42 11.65 -7.33
CA LEU A 55 1.33 12.76 -7.67
C LEU A 55 0.80 13.61 -8.82
N LEU A 56 0.28 13.02 -9.88
CA LEU A 56 -0.28 13.77 -11.00
C LEU A 56 -1.50 14.59 -10.57
N PRO A 57 -2.52 14.03 -9.88
CA PRO A 57 -3.63 14.83 -9.35
C PRO A 57 -3.19 15.92 -8.38
N ALA A 58 -2.17 15.66 -7.53
CA ALA A 58 -1.63 16.68 -6.64
C ALA A 58 -1.06 17.89 -7.39
N MET A 59 -0.32 17.66 -8.48
CA MET A 59 0.24 18.74 -9.31
C MET A 59 -0.85 19.47 -10.12
N GLU A 60 -1.86 18.75 -10.61
CA GLU A 60 -3.00 19.30 -11.32
C GLU A 60 -3.81 20.25 -10.43
N GLN A 61 -4.06 19.86 -9.18
CA GLN A 61 -4.75 20.72 -8.20
C GLN A 61 -3.94 21.95 -7.79
N ALA A 62 -2.63 21.91 -7.94
CA ALA A 62 -1.74 23.05 -7.69
C ALA A 62 -1.44 23.88 -8.96
N ALA A 63 -2.21 23.68 -10.04
CA ALA A 63 -1.95 24.32 -11.35
C ALA A 63 -1.97 25.86 -11.31
N ASP A 64 -2.79 26.47 -10.44
CA ASP A 64 -2.83 27.93 -10.24
C ASP A 64 -1.49 28.50 -9.79
N MET A 65 -0.59 27.70 -9.19
CA MET A 65 0.78 28.10 -8.83
C MET A 65 1.71 28.23 -10.07
N GLY A 66 1.22 27.91 -11.28
CA GLY A 66 1.97 27.98 -12.53
C GLY A 66 3.22 27.11 -12.46
N ARG A 67 4.41 27.71 -12.71
CA ARG A 67 5.69 26.97 -12.67
C ARG A 67 6.05 26.38 -11.29
N TRP A 68 5.36 26.75 -10.24
CA TRP A 68 5.59 26.26 -8.88
C TRP A 68 4.62 25.14 -8.46
N SER A 69 3.78 24.64 -9.37
CA SER A 69 2.82 23.56 -9.09
C SER A 69 3.45 22.27 -8.55
N PHE A 70 4.74 22.04 -8.82
CA PHE A 70 5.50 20.93 -8.27
C PHE A 70 5.83 21.06 -6.77
N VAL A 71 5.76 22.26 -6.19
CA VAL A 71 6.21 22.51 -4.80
C VAL A 71 5.39 21.70 -3.77
N PRO A 72 4.03 21.72 -3.80
CA PRO A 72 3.26 20.86 -2.93
C PRO A 72 3.60 19.37 -3.08
N ALA A 73 3.81 18.93 -4.33
CA ALA A 73 4.16 17.55 -4.62
C ALA A 73 5.51 17.16 -4.01
N VAL A 74 6.55 17.98 -4.19
CA VAL A 74 7.88 17.73 -3.61
C VAL A 74 7.84 17.74 -2.09
N VAL A 75 7.21 18.76 -1.49
CA VAL A 75 7.16 18.90 -0.02
C VAL A 75 6.38 17.74 0.60
N GLY A 76 5.18 17.44 0.09
CA GLY A 76 4.35 16.33 0.57
C GLY A 76 5.09 14.99 0.46
N PHE A 77 5.71 14.73 -0.71
CA PHE A 77 6.46 13.51 -0.96
C PHE A 77 7.58 13.28 0.08
N TRP A 78 8.42 14.28 0.34
CA TRP A 78 9.47 14.18 1.33
C TRP A 78 8.93 14.02 2.76
N LEU A 79 7.83 14.68 3.10
CA LEU A 79 7.17 14.48 4.39
C LEU A 79 6.68 13.04 4.54
N GLY A 80 6.14 12.42 3.50
CA GLY A 80 5.73 11.01 3.48
C GLY A 80 6.92 10.07 3.70
N ILE A 81 8.03 10.28 2.99
CA ILE A 81 9.30 9.54 3.19
C ILE A 81 9.76 9.63 4.65
N PHE A 82 9.85 10.85 5.21
CA PHE A 82 10.31 11.02 6.59
C PHE A 82 9.36 10.47 7.64
N PHE A 83 8.06 10.49 7.35
CA PHE A 83 7.05 9.89 8.22
C PHE A 83 7.24 8.38 8.34
N LEU A 84 7.38 7.68 7.22
CA LEU A 84 7.61 6.23 7.22
C LEU A 84 8.97 5.89 7.84
N LEU A 85 10.03 6.60 7.47
CA LEU A 85 11.36 6.43 8.10
C LEU A 85 11.28 6.63 9.63
N GLY A 86 10.44 7.54 10.10
CA GLY A 86 10.19 7.75 11.53
C GLY A 86 9.45 6.58 12.18
N LEU A 87 8.38 6.09 11.54
CA LEU A 87 7.62 4.92 12.02
C LEU A 87 8.48 3.66 12.06
N ASP A 88 9.28 3.45 11.03
CA ASP A 88 10.21 2.35 10.88
C ASP A 88 11.20 2.25 12.06
N ARG A 89 11.71 3.40 12.50
CA ARG A 89 12.59 3.50 13.68
C ARG A 89 11.87 3.36 15.02
N LEU A 90 10.58 3.66 15.09
CA LEU A 90 9.81 3.67 16.34
C LEU A 90 9.06 2.38 16.59
N ILE A 91 8.57 1.70 15.55
CA ILE A 91 7.76 0.50 15.71
C ILE A 91 8.63 -0.74 15.62
N PRO A 92 8.62 -1.64 16.63
CA PRO A 92 9.36 -2.88 16.56
C PRO A 92 8.77 -3.80 15.50
N HIS A 93 9.53 -4.07 14.45
CA HIS A 93 9.10 -4.92 13.35
C HIS A 93 10.28 -5.76 12.83
N LEU A 94 9.99 -6.72 11.97
CA LEU A 94 10.97 -7.64 11.41
C LEU A 94 10.72 -7.79 9.92
N HIS A 95 11.71 -7.48 9.11
CA HIS A 95 11.66 -7.76 7.69
C HIS A 95 11.81 -9.24 7.40
N ARG A 96 11.19 -9.69 6.36
CA ARG A 96 11.24 -11.07 5.98
C ARG A 96 12.65 -11.47 5.53
N GLY A 97 13.13 -12.59 6.08
CA GLY A 97 14.49 -13.06 5.80
C GLY A 97 15.58 -12.39 6.66
N SER A 98 15.25 -11.33 7.41
CA SER A 98 16.16 -10.75 8.40
C SER A 98 16.15 -11.57 9.70
N ALA A 99 17.33 -11.64 10.33
CA ALA A 99 17.48 -12.19 11.67
C ALA A 99 17.42 -11.11 12.75
N GLU A 100 17.57 -9.86 12.36
CA GLU A 100 17.59 -8.68 13.24
C GLU A 100 16.29 -7.91 13.12
N ALA A 101 15.65 -7.63 14.27
CA ALA A 101 14.46 -6.79 14.33
C ALA A 101 14.87 -5.32 14.28
N GLU A 102 14.09 -4.52 13.59
CA GLU A 102 14.22 -3.07 13.50
C GLU A 102 13.29 -2.36 14.47
N GLY A 103 13.46 -1.04 14.62
CA GLY A 103 12.70 -0.24 15.57
C GLY A 103 13.22 -0.36 17.01
N ILE A 104 12.39 0.03 17.98
CA ILE A 104 12.74 -0.04 19.40
C ILE A 104 12.80 -1.50 19.88
N LYS A 105 13.74 -1.81 20.78
CA LYS A 105 13.87 -3.17 21.33
C LYS A 105 12.56 -3.63 21.97
N SER A 106 12.08 -4.79 21.58
CA SER A 106 10.81 -5.36 22.03
C SER A 106 10.95 -6.85 22.34
N SER A 107 10.08 -7.36 23.21
CA SER A 107 9.93 -8.77 23.50
C SER A 107 8.83 -9.44 22.66
N LEU A 108 8.34 -8.78 21.61
CA LEU A 108 7.32 -9.33 20.73
C LEU A 108 7.83 -10.57 19.98
N GLY A 109 6.97 -11.54 19.80
CA GLY A 109 7.30 -12.74 19.03
C GLY A 109 7.47 -12.42 17.53
N LYS A 110 8.30 -13.23 16.84
CA LYS A 110 8.62 -13.08 15.43
C LYS A 110 7.39 -12.87 14.54
N THR A 111 6.34 -13.70 14.72
CA THR A 111 5.08 -13.59 13.96
C THR A 111 4.43 -12.22 14.10
N THR A 112 4.39 -11.67 15.31
CA THR A 112 3.80 -10.34 15.56
C THR A 112 4.62 -9.25 14.90
N MET A 113 5.95 -9.32 14.96
CA MET A 113 6.84 -8.34 14.33
C MET A 113 6.74 -8.37 12.80
N LEU A 114 6.63 -9.56 12.17
CA LEU A 114 6.37 -9.70 10.74
C LEU A 114 5.01 -9.11 10.34
N THR A 115 3.97 -9.33 11.16
CA THR A 115 2.64 -8.75 10.90
C THR A 115 2.66 -7.23 11.06
N LEU A 116 3.41 -6.70 12.02
CA LEU A 116 3.57 -5.26 12.21
C LEU A 116 4.31 -4.60 11.05
N ALA A 117 5.34 -5.24 10.50
CA ALA A 117 6.02 -4.75 9.29
C ALA A 117 5.00 -4.45 8.19
N VAL A 118 4.19 -5.44 7.81
CA VAL A 118 3.18 -5.24 6.75
C VAL A 118 2.07 -4.27 7.17
N ALA A 119 1.66 -4.25 8.44
CA ALA A 119 0.71 -3.26 8.91
C ALA A 119 1.24 -1.81 8.75
N LEU A 120 2.55 -1.60 8.93
CA LEU A 120 3.20 -0.30 8.67
C LEU A 120 3.09 0.12 7.21
N HIS A 121 3.21 -0.83 6.27
CA HIS A 121 3.10 -0.56 4.83
C HIS A 121 1.66 -0.22 4.43
N ASN A 122 0.68 -0.85 5.03
CA ASN A 122 -0.73 -0.65 4.75
C ASN A 122 -1.28 0.68 5.31
N ILE A 123 -0.55 1.37 6.22
CA ILE A 123 -0.95 2.71 6.71
C ILE A 123 -0.98 3.73 5.56
N PRO A 124 0.08 3.92 4.76
CA PRO A 124 0.07 4.83 3.61
C PRO A 124 -1.03 4.53 2.60
N GLU A 125 -1.33 3.26 2.37
CA GLU A 125 -2.38 2.84 1.44
C GLU A 125 -3.75 3.28 1.93
N GLY A 126 -4.06 3.03 3.20
CA GLY A 126 -5.28 3.52 3.81
C GLY A 126 -5.38 5.05 3.77
N MET A 127 -4.27 5.75 4.05
CA MET A 127 -4.23 7.22 3.97
C MET A 127 -4.42 7.70 2.52
N ALA A 128 -3.86 7.05 1.52
CA ALA A 128 -4.04 7.37 0.10
C ALA A 128 -5.51 7.26 -0.30
N VAL A 129 -6.15 6.13 -0.01
CA VAL A 129 -7.59 5.94 -0.23
C VAL A 129 -8.39 7.03 0.48
N GLY A 130 -8.12 7.27 1.76
CA GLY A 130 -8.80 8.27 2.55
C GLY A 130 -8.66 9.68 1.98
N ALA A 131 -7.47 10.08 1.51
CA ALA A 131 -7.22 11.39 0.94
C ALA A 131 -7.95 11.59 -0.40
N VAL A 132 -7.92 10.59 -1.28
CA VAL A 132 -8.62 10.62 -2.56
C VAL A 132 -10.15 10.68 -2.36
N TYR A 133 -10.70 9.87 -1.45
CA TYR A 133 -12.14 9.91 -1.13
C TYR A 133 -12.54 11.19 -0.40
N ALA A 134 -11.69 11.77 0.44
CA ALA A 134 -11.94 13.09 1.03
C ALA A 134 -11.98 14.18 -0.05
N GLY A 135 -11.07 14.14 -1.02
CA GLY A 135 -11.06 15.02 -2.18
C GLY A 135 -12.34 14.90 -3.02
N TRP A 136 -12.77 13.66 -3.30
CA TRP A 136 -14.02 13.41 -4.02
C TRP A 136 -15.26 13.90 -3.27
N LEU A 137 -15.35 13.68 -1.95
CA LEU A 137 -16.54 14.02 -1.16
C LEU A 137 -16.69 15.51 -0.83
N TYR A 138 -15.58 16.17 -0.55
CA TYR A 138 -15.57 17.48 0.10
C TYR A 138 -14.78 18.53 -0.67
N GLY A 139 -14.02 18.13 -1.69
CA GLY A 139 -13.16 19.00 -2.46
C GLY A 139 -13.74 19.31 -3.84
N ASP A 140 -13.54 20.55 -4.30
CA ASP A 140 -13.69 20.92 -5.72
C ASP A 140 -12.38 20.57 -6.47
N SER A 141 -11.95 19.32 -6.28
CA SER A 141 -10.59 18.86 -6.60
C SER A 141 -10.46 18.21 -7.98
N GLY A 142 -11.59 18.08 -8.71
CA GLY A 142 -11.59 17.32 -9.97
C GLY A 142 -11.44 15.81 -9.83
N ILE A 143 -11.27 15.29 -8.58
CA ILE A 143 -11.19 13.84 -8.34
C ILE A 143 -12.57 13.22 -8.58
N THR A 144 -12.65 12.29 -9.54
CA THR A 144 -13.88 11.57 -9.87
C THR A 144 -14.08 10.35 -8.97
N LEU A 145 -15.33 9.89 -8.83
CA LEU A 145 -15.60 8.60 -8.16
C LEU A 145 -14.91 7.46 -8.89
N ALA A 146 -14.86 7.50 -10.21
CA ALA A 146 -14.21 6.46 -11.01
C ALA A 146 -12.71 6.39 -10.74
N GLY A 147 -12.01 7.53 -10.63
CA GLY A 147 -10.60 7.60 -10.24
C GLY A 147 -10.38 7.09 -8.81
N ALA A 148 -11.26 7.45 -7.85
CA ALA A 148 -11.19 6.96 -6.49
C ALA A 148 -11.37 5.42 -6.41
N LEU A 149 -12.31 4.88 -7.20
CA LEU A 149 -12.50 3.42 -7.32
C LEU A 149 -11.33 2.73 -8.04
N ALA A 150 -10.73 3.36 -9.05
CA ALA A 150 -9.55 2.82 -9.73
C ALA A 150 -8.38 2.65 -8.76
N LEU A 151 -8.11 3.65 -7.90
CA LEU A 151 -7.11 3.54 -6.84
C LEU A 151 -7.46 2.39 -5.87
N SER A 152 -8.69 2.33 -5.37
CA SER A 152 -9.11 1.26 -4.44
C SER A 152 -8.95 -0.13 -5.04
N LEU A 153 -9.30 -0.31 -6.31
CA LEU A 153 -9.12 -1.57 -7.04
C LEU A 153 -7.64 -1.90 -7.24
N GLY A 154 -6.83 -0.92 -7.60
CA GLY A 154 -5.39 -1.09 -7.74
C GLY A 154 -4.74 -1.55 -6.44
N ILE A 155 -5.07 -0.88 -5.32
CA ILE A 155 -4.60 -1.28 -3.99
C ILE A 155 -5.11 -2.69 -3.63
N ALA A 156 -6.37 -3.04 -3.90
CA ALA A 156 -6.87 -4.40 -3.66
C ALA A 156 -6.11 -5.47 -4.46
N ILE A 157 -5.76 -5.17 -5.70
CA ILE A 157 -5.00 -6.07 -6.58
C ILE A 157 -3.58 -6.33 -6.04
N GLN A 158 -2.90 -5.30 -5.51
CA GLN A 158 -1.57 -5.48 -4.89
C GLN A 158 -1.66 -6.16 -3.51
N ASN A 159 -2.68 -5.86 -2.74
CA ASN A 159 -2.90 -6.41 -1.41
C ASN A 159 -3.20 -7.92 -1.43
N PHE A 160 -3.74 -8.44 -2.53
CA PHE A 160 -3.92 -9.88 -2.68
C PHE A 160 -2.59 -10.65 -2.59
N PRO A 161 -1.53 -10.32 -3.36
CA PRO A 161 -0.18 -10.84 -3.11
C PRO A 161 0.28 -10.68 -1.67
N GLU A 162 0.11 -9.52 -1.07
CA GLU A 162 0.60 -9.22 0.28
C GLU A 162 -0.04 -10.09 1.35
N GLY A 163 -1.36 -10.24 1.33
CA GLY A 163 -2.07 -11.15 2.24
C GLY A 163 -1.60 -12.59 2.12
N ALA A 164 -1.31 -13.05 0.89
CA ALA A 164 -0.77 -14.39 0.64
C ALA A 164 0.67 -14.52 1.16
N ILE A 165 1.52 -13.52 0.94
CA ILE A 165 2.92 -13.47 1.39
C ILE A 165 3.04 -13.49 2.92
N ILE A 166 2.05 -12.98 3.66
CA ILE A 166 2.03 -13.09 5.12
C ILE A 166 1.51 -14.47 5.57
N SER A 167 0.33 -14.83 5.12
CA SER A 167 -0.41 -15.99 5.65
C SER A 167 0.27 -17.32 5.33
N MET A 168 0.80 -17.48 4.13
CA MET A 168 1.34 -18.76 3.66
C MET A 168 2.67 -19.12 4.35
N PRO A 169 3.64 -18.22 4.56
CA PRO A 169 4.85 -18.53 5.33
C PRO A 169 4.58 -18.82 6.80
N LEU A 170 3.67 -18.09 7.45
CA LEU A 170 3.28 -18.39 8.82
C LEU A 170 2.79 -19.83 8.97
N LYS A 171 2.01 -20.31 7.97
CA LYS A 171 1.61 -21.72 7.92
C LYS A 171 2.81 -22.65 7.72
N ALA A 172 3.78 -22.28 6.89
CA ALA A 172 5.00 -23.06 6.68
C ALA A 172 5.86 -23.17 7.95
N GLU A 173 5.86 -22.15 8.81
CA GLU A 173 6.52 -22.13 10.12
C GLU A 173 5.73 -22.87 11.21
N GLY A 174 4.61 -23.53 10.87
CA GLY A 174 3.84 -24.37 11.82
C GLY A 174 2.64 -23.68 12.46
N VAL A 175 2.36 -22.41 12.16
CA VAL A 175 1.14 -21.73 12.61
C VAL A 175 -0.09 -22.40 11.96
N SER A 176 -1.19 -22.53 12.70
CA SER A 176 -2.42 -23.11 12.13
C SER A 176 -2.99 -22.25 10.99
N LYS A 177 -3.64 -22.88 9.99
CA LYS A 177 -4.23 -22.17 8.85
C LYS A 177 -5.13 -21.01 9.26
N SER A 178 -5.99 -21.22 10.25
CA SER A 178 -6.91 -20.19 10.75
C SER A 178 -6.18 -19.00 11.39
N ARG A 179 -5.12 -19.24 12.16
CA ARG A 179 -4.31 -18.17 12.73
C ARG A 179 -3.50 -17.44 11.66
N SER A 180 -2.91 -18.17 10.72
CA SER A 180 -2.20 -17.57 9.59
C SER A 180 -3.12 -16.68 8.74
N PHE A 181 -4.33 -17.14 8.45
CA PHE A 181 -5.36 -16.34 7.81
C PHE A 181 -5.70 -15.08 8.62
N LEU A 182 -5.92 -15.24 9.92
CA LEU A 182 -6.25 -14.10 10.80
C LEU A 182 -5.14 -13.04 10.81
N TYR A 183 -3.88 -13.43 10.92
CA TYR A 183 -2.75 -12.50 10.88
C TYR A 183 -2.66 -11.77 9.54
N GLY A 184 -2.79 -12.48 8.41
CA GLY A 184 -2.80 -11.85 7.09
C GLY A 184 -4.00 -10.92 6.86
N THR A 185 -5.17 -11.23 7.43
CA THR A 185 -6.34 -10.33 7.38
C THR A 185 -6.15 -9.11 8.29
N LEU A 186 -5.64 -9.31 9.51
CA LEU A 186 -5.43 -8.20 10.45
C LEU A 186 -4.37 -7.21 10.00
N SER A 187 -3.35 -7.63 9.23
CA SER A 187 -2.39 -6.69 8.67
C SER A 187 -3.04 -5.68 7.73
N GLY A 188 -4.05 -6.09 6.96
CA GLY A 188 -4.82 -5.19 6.09
C GLY A 188 -5.89 -4.36 6.82
N ALA A 189 -6.24 -4.67 8.07
CA ALA A 189 -7.28 -3.94 8.80
C ALA A 189 -6.92 -2.48 9.10
N VAL A 190 -5.64 -2.13 9.07
CA VAL A 190 -5.17 -0.74 9.23
C VAL A 190 -5.55 0.16 8.07
N GLU A 191 -5.80 -0.40 6.87
CA GLU A 191 -6.19 0.35 5.68
C GLU A 191 -7.54 1.06 5.84
N PRO A 192 -8.67 0.35 6.10
CA PRO A 192 -9.94 1.04 6.32
C PRO A 192 -9.92 1.94 7.55
N ILE A 193 -9.14 1.61 8.59
CA ILE A 193 -8.97 2.49 9.77
C ILE A 193 -8.24 3.77 9.34
N GLY A 194 -7.12 3.67 8.64
CA GLY A 194 -6.35 4.81 8.13
C GLY A 194 -7.18 5.68 7.20
N ALA A 195 -7.96 5.08 6.29
CA ALA A 195 -8.84 5.79 5.38
C ALA A 195 -9.94 6.54 6.13
N ILE A 196 -10.61 5.92 7.10
CA ILE A 196 -11.64 6.56 7.92
C ILE A 196 -11.05 7.75 8.71
N LEU A 197 -9.89 7.56 9.36
CA LEU A 197 -9.23 8.64 10.09
C LEU A 197 -8.87 9.81 9.17
N THR A 198 -8.37 9.53 7.98
CA THR A 198 -8.03 10.54 6.97
C THR A 198 -9.28 11.31 6.53
N ILE A 199 -10.41 10.63 6.29
CA ILE A 199 -11.67 11.27 5.93
C ILE A 199 -12.25 12.10 7.09
N LEU A 200 -12.11 11.64 8.33
CA LEU A 200 -12.52 12.44 9.49
C LEU A 200 -11.72 13.74 9.63
N LEU A 201 -10.51 13.76 9.12
CA LEU A 201 -9.65 14.93 9.05
C LEU A 201 -9.84 15.75 7.76
N ALA A 202 -10.85 15.46 6.93
CA ALA A 202 -11.06 16.11 5.63
C ALA A 202 -11.13 17.64 5.73
N GLY A 203 -11.71 18.19 6.81
CA GLY A 203 -11.77 19.64 7.04
C GLY A 203 -10.38 20.31 7.11
N ILE A 204 -9.33 19.56 7.49
CA ILE A 204 -7.95 20.01 7.52
C ILE A 204 -7.22 19.62 6.23
N LEU A 205 -7.50 18.43 5.70
CA LEU A 205 -6.78 17.83 4.57
C LEU A 205 -7.21 18.40 3.22
N VAL A 206 -8.50 18.66 3.02
CA VAL A 206 -8.99 19.16 1.73
C VAL A 206 -8.34 20.49 1.32
N PRO A 207 -8.17 21.49 2.21
CA PRO A 207 -7.44 22.72 1.87
C PRO A 207 -5.96 22.53 1.48
N VAL A 208 -5.36 21.42 1.89
CA VAL A 208 -3.95 21.08 1.61
C VAL A 208 -3.83 19.75 0.84
N LEU A 209 -4.87 19.41 0.10
CA LEU A 209 -4.99 18.11 -0.58
C LEU A 209 -3.78 17.77 -1.48
N PRO A 210 -3.18 18.69 -2.25
CA PRO A 210 -1.97 18.41 -3.01
C PRO A 210 -0.82 17.89 -2.16
N TYR A 211 -0.64 18.42 -0.96
CA TYR A 211 0.37 17.93 -0.01
C TYR A 211 -0.01 16.56 0.56
N ALA A 212 -1.29 16.33 0.87
CA ALA A 212 -1.76 15.08 1.45
C ALA A 212 -1.65 13.91 0.46
N LEU A 213 -2.02 14.11 -0.81
CA LEU A 213 -1.86 13.12 -1.87
C LEU A 213 -0.38 12.79 -2.09
N SER A 214 0.46 13.81 -2.17
CA SER A 214 1.90 13.62 -2.37
C SER A 214 2.59 13.00 -1.16
N PHE A 215 2.09 13.27 0.05
CA PHE A 215 2.54 12.62 1.27
C PHE A 215 2.29 11.10 1.20
N ALA A 216 1.07 10.69 0.83
CA ALA A 216 0.75 9.27 0.66
C ALA A 216 1.63 8.62 -0.43
N ALA A 217 1.84 9.31 -1.56
CA ALA A 217 2.73 8.84 -2.62
C ALA A 217 4.17 8.63 -2.13
N GLY A 218 4.73 9.60 -1.38
CA GLY A 218 6.08 9.50 -0.82
C GLY A 218 6.21 8.33 0.15
N ALA A 219 5.23 8.14 1.01
CA ALA A 219 5.18 7.03 1.95
C ALA A 219 5.10 5.67 1.22
N MET A 220 4.26 5.55 0.19
CA MET A 220 4.17 4.33 -0.63
C MET A 220 5.48 4.04 -1.38
N VAL A 221 6.13 5.06 -1.95
CA VAL A 221 7.43 4.89 -2.63
C VAL A 221 8.52 4.48 -1.64
N TYR A 222 8.50 4.98 -0.40
CA TYR A 222 9.41 4.50 0.66
C TYR A 222 9.29 2.99 0.84
N VAL A 223 8.09 2.48 1.04
CA VAL A 223 7.81 1.02 1.17
C VAL A 223 8.35 0.24 -0.02
N VAL A 224 8.08 0.71 -1.24
CA VAL A 224 8.55 0.02 -2.45
C VAL A 224 10.07 -0.09 -2.48
N VAL A 225 10.78 0.99 -2.17
CA VAL A 225 12.25 1.05 -2.27
C VAL A 225 12.93 0.32 -1.11
N GLU A 226 12.40 0.48 0.10
CA GLU A 226 12.99 -0.10 1.32
C GLU A 226 12.73 -1.59 1.43
N GLU A 227 11.58 -2.07 0.98
CA GLU A 227 11.18 -3.45 1.21
C GLU A 227 10.90 -4.25 -0.05
N LEU A 228 9.97 -3.81 -0.90
CA LEU A 228 9.51 -4.65 -2.00
C LEU A 228 10.58 -4.87 -3.07
N ILE A 229 11.39 -3.85 -3.41
CA ILE A 229 12.49 -4.01 -4.37
C ILE A 229 13.58 -4.94 -3.82
N PRO A 230 14.08 -4.78 -2.59
CA PRO A 230 14.99 -5.75 -1.99
C PRO A 230 14.40 -7.17 -1.95
N GLU A 231 13.16 -7.34 -1.48
CA GLU A 231 12.54 -8.68 -1.35
C GLU A 231 12.38 -9.38 -2.70
N MET A 232 11.94 -8.68 -3.75
CA MET A 232 11.82 -9.28 -5.07
C MET A 232 13.16 -9.66 -5.71
N SER A 233 14.28 -9.17 -5.15
CA SER A 233 15.64 -9.38 -5.65
C SER A 233 16.43 -10.44 -4.88
N VAL A 234 15.91 -10.93 -3.73
CA VAL A 234 16.61 -11.92 -2.87
C VAL A 234 16.87 -13.25 -3.59
N GLY A 235 18.02 -13.88 -3.33
CA GLY A 235 18.37 -15.24 -3.75
C GLY A 235 19.06 -15.28 -5.14
N LYS A 236 18.90 -16.38 -5.89
CA LYS A 236 19.57 -16.53 -7.20
C LYS A 236 19.00 -15.54 -8.22
N HIS A 237 19.85 -14.97 -9.06
CA HIS A 237 19.43 -14.04 -10.12
C HIS A 237 18.23 -14.59 -10.92
N SER A 238 17.18 -13.76 -11.06
CA SER A 238 16.00 -14.08 -11.85
C SER A 238 15.34 -12.77 -12.29
N ASN A 239 14.87 -12.71 -13.51
CA ASN A 239 14.16 -11.55 -14.06
C ASN A 239 12.66 -11.54 -13.69
N ILE A 240 12.17 -12.55 -12.96
CA ILE A 240 10.73 -12.71 -12.71
C ILE A 240 10.14 -11.52 -11.92
N GLY A 241 10.85 -11.04 -10.90
CA GLY A 241 10.43 -9.86 -10.13
C GLY A 241 10.31 -8.63 -11.02
N THR A 242 11.32 -8.36 -11.87
CA THR A 242 11.31 -7.22 -12.81
C THR A 242 10.19 -7.34 -13.84
N ILE A 243 9.96 -8.53 -14.40
CA ILE A 243 8.89 -8.75 -15.37
C ILE A 243 7.52 -8.51 -14.73
N LEU A 244 7.29 -9.09 -13.54
CA LEU A 244 6.03 -8.92 -12.84
C LEU A 244 5.86 -7.49 -12.30
N PHE A 245 6.93 -6.78 -11.93
CA PHE A 245 6.89 -5.34 -11.67
C PHE A 245 6.35 -4.58 -12.89
N ALA A 246 6.89 -4.83 -14.08
CA ALA A 246 6.41 -4.19 -15.30
C ALA A 246 4.93 -4.52 -15.61
N VAL A 247 4.52 -5.77 -15.35
CA VAL A 247 3.10 -6.18 -15.49
C VAL A 247 2.21 -5.41 -14.51
N GLY A 248 2.55 -5.37 -13.22
CA GLY A 248 1.79 -4.63 -12.20
C GLY A 248 1.72 -3.14 -12.52
N PHE A 249 2.86 -2.54 -12.87
CA PHE A 249 2.94 -1.13 -13.26
C PHE A 249 2.02 -0.80 -14.44
N THR A 250 2.10 -1.57 -15.51
CA THR A 250 1.29 -1.33 -16.72
C THR A 250 -0.18 -1.61 -16.50
N LEU A 251 -0.54 -2.59 -15.66
CA LEU A 251 -1.91 -2.86 -15.28
C LEU A 251 -2.51 -1.66 -14.55
N MET A 252 -1.84 -1.17 -13.50
CA MET A 252 -2.33 -0.04 -12.70
C MET A 252 -2.40 1.25 -13.51
N MET A 253 -1.37 1.56 -14.28
CA MET A 253 -1.38 2.69 -15.23
C MET A 253 -2.59 2.62 -16.16
N THR A 254 -2.91 1.41 -16.68
CA THR A 254 -4.06 1.23 -17.57
C THR A 254 -5.38 1.44 -16.84
N LEU A 255 -5.50 0.93 -15.60
CA LEU A 255 -6.70 1.13 -14.78
C LEU A 255 -6.94 2.62 -14.49
N ASP A 256 -5.89 3.34 -14.07
CA ASP A 256 -6.00 4.78 -13.80
C ASP A 256 -6.42 5.58 -15.03
N VAL A 257 -5.75 5.37 -16.15
CA VAL A 257 -6.04 6.13 -17.38
C VAL A 257 -7.40 5.73 -17.99
N ALA A 258 -7.78 4.45 -17.92
CA ALA A 258 -9.03 3.98 -18.52
C ALA A 258 -10.28 4.27 -17.66
N LEU A 259 -10.14 4.32 -16.34
CA LEU A 259 -11.25 4.53 -15.40
C LEU A 259 -11.21 5.91 -14.74
N GLY A 260 -10.05 6.52 -14.62
CA GLY A 260 -9.87 7.81 -13.94
C GLY A 260 -10.19 9.02 -14.82
N ALA A 261 -10.31 8.84 -16.14
CA ALA A 261 -10.58 9.91 -17.11
C ALA A 261 -12.05 10.38 -17.08
#